data_d424d6141f61e6bfca27ba86733fa7a1
#
_entry.id   d424d6141f61e6bfca27ba86733fa7a1
#
_cell.length_a   1.000
_cell.length_b   1.000
_cell.length_c   1.000
_cell.angle_alpha   90.00
_cell.angle_beta   90.00
_cell.angle_gamma   90.00
#
_symmetry.space_group_name_H-M   'P 1'
#
loop_
_entity.id
_entity.type
_entity.pdbx_description
1 polymer ?
#
loop_
_entity_poly.entity_id
_entity_poly.type
_entity_poly.pdbx_seq_one_letter_code
_entity_poly.pdbx_strand_id
1 'polypeptide(L)'
;MKQIKGGVTAAKGYEAASTAAGIKYQGRTDMALIYSQVPCVSAGTFTTNVVKAAPVKWDRQIVDSGAGVQAVVVNSGIANACTGEEGMGYCKETAEAAAKALNIDAAGVLVGSTGVIGMQLPMQKLVDGIQVLAGKKAEGLQSGH
;
A
#
# COMPACT_ATOMS: atom_id res chain seq x y z
N MET A 1 -5.41 3.33 29.34
CA MET A 1 -5.67 3.26 27.88
C MET A 1 -7.10 2.79 27.68
N LYS A 2 -7.93 3.49 26.89
CA LYS A 2 -9.31 3.08 26.64
C LYS A 2 -9.36 2.26 25.35
N GLN A 3 -9.85 1.03 25.44
CA GLN A 3 -10.05 0.18 24.25
C GLN A 3 -11.27 0.68 23.48
N ILE A 4 -11.14 0.84 22.17
CA ILE A 4 -12.24 1.20 21.26
C ILE A 4 -12.52 0.05 20.30
N LYS A 5 -13.75 -0.04 19.80
CA LYS A 5 -14.13 -0.99 18.76
C LYS A 5 -13.76 -0.41 17.39
N GLY A 6 -13.39 -1.30 16.47
CA GLY A 6 -13.05 -0.97 15.08
C GLY A 6 -11.57 -1.21 14.77
N GLY A 7 -11.24 -1.14 13.50
CA GLY A 7 -9.87 -1.23 12.97
C GLY A 7 -9.34 0.13 12.56
N VAL A 8 -8.60 0.18 11.45
CA VAL A 8 -7.98 1.41 10.91
C VAL A 8 -9.00 2.52 10.59
N THR A 9 -10.25 2.15 10.30
CA THR A 9 -11.35 3.08 10.02
C THR A 9 -12.07 3.58 11.27
N ALA A 10 -11.63 3.19 12.47
CA ALA A 10 -12.12 3.78 13.71
C ALA A 10 -11.74 5.27 13.82
N ALA A 11 -10.65 5.68 13.18
CA ALA A 11 -10.27 7.07 13.05
C ALA A 11 -11.11 7.75 11.97
N LYS A 12 -11.68 8.92 12.29
CA LYS A 12 -12.50 9.69 11.36
C LYS A 12 -11.68 10.14 10.14
N GLY A 13 -12.26 10.00 8.95
CA GLY A 13 -11.62 10.40 7.70
C GLY A 13 -10.74 9.32 7.07
N TYR A 14 -10.66 8.13 7.68
CA TYR A 14 -9.96 6.99 7.10
C TYR A 14 -10.93 5.97 6.52
N GLU A 15 -10.59 5.48 5.35
CA GLU A 15 -11.30 4.44 4.63
C GLU A 15 -10.33 3.28 4.39
N ALA A 16 -10.85 2.07 4.23
CA ALA A 16 -10.05 0.90 3.92
C ALA A 16 -10.79 -0.04 2.97
N ALA A 17 -10.04 -0.79 2.20
CA ALA A 17 -10.55 -1.86 1.36
C ALA A 17 -9.56 -3.01 1.28
N SER A 18 -10.06 -4.20 1.01
CA SER A 18 -9.23 -5.37 0.74
C SER A 18 -9.78 -6.17 -0.44
N THR A 19 -8.92 -6.89 -1.14
CA THR A 19 -9.32 -7.72 -2.27
C THR A 19 -8.39 -8.92 -2.46
N ALA A 20 -8.87 -9.91 -3.19
CA ALA A 20 -8.08 -11.04 -3.66
C ALA A 20 -7.67 -10.76 -5.11
N ALA A 21 -6.44 -10.27 -5.31
CA ALA A 21 -5.90 -9.98 -6.62
C ALA A 21 -5.24 -11.20 -7.28
N GLY A 22 -5.01 -12.27 -6.52
CA GLY A 22 -4.37 -13.49 -7.01
C GLY A 22 -2.87 -13.30 -7.27
N ILE A 23 -2.18 -12.54 -6.42
CA ILE A 23 -0.75 -12.25 -6.55
C ILE A 23 0.05 -13.54 -6.65
N LYS A 24 -0.18 -14.47 -5.73
CA LYS A 24 0.44 -15.80 -5.75
C LYS A 24 -0.60 -16.92 -5.69
N TYR A 25 -1.62 -16.78 -4.87
CA TYR A 25 -2.65 -17.78 -4.64
C TYR A 25 -4.02 -17.24 -5.06
N GLN A 26 -4.88 -18.09 -5.60
CA GLN A 26 -6.25 -17.73 -5.96
C GLN A 26 -7.17 -17.74 -4.73
N GLY A 27 -8.16 -16.83 -4.70
CA GLY A 27 -9.23 -16.82 -3.72
C GLY A 27 -8.82 -16.39 -2.29
N ARG A 28 -7.62 -15.86 -2.11
CA ARG A 28 -7.13 -15.33 -0.82
C ARG A 28 -7.00 -13.82 -0.90
N THR A 29 -7.49 -13.13 0.12
CA THR A 29 -7.24 -11.69 0.27
C THR A 29 -5.73 -11.45 0.39
N ASP A 30 -5.17 -10.75 -0.56
CA ASP A 30 -3.73 -10.51 -0.71
C ASP A 30 -3.38 -9.06 -1.04
N MET A 31 -4.37 -8.18 -1.15
CA MET A 31 -4.15 -6.74 -1.26
C MET A 31 -5.07 -5.97 -0.33
N ALA A 32 -4.55 -4.86 0.18
CA ALA A 32 -5.29 -3.92 1.01
C ALA A 32 -4.90 -2.47 0.68
N LEU A 33 -5.85 -1.57 0.87
CA LEU A 33 -5.69 -0.12 0.76
C LEU A 33 -6.18 0.52 2.06
N ILE A 34 -5.39 1.45 2.59
CA ILE A 34 -5.82 2.42 3.59
C ILE A 34 -5.75 3.79 2.94
N TYR A 35 -6.81 4.57 3.05
CA TYR A 35 -6.92 5.88 2.43
C TYR A 35 -7.36 6.92 3.45
N SER A 36 -6.72 8.08 3.41
CA SER A 36 -7.13 9.27 4.14
C SER A 36 -7.76 10.29 3.19
N GLN A 37 -8.91 10.83 3.57
CA GLN A 37 -9.61 11.86 2.80
C GLN A 37 -8.83 13.17 2.70
N VAL A 38 -7.85 13.37 3.58
CA VAL A 38 -6.98 14.54 3.61
C VAL A 38 -5.52 14.13 3.72
N PRO A 39 -4.56 14.95 3.24
CA PRO A 39 -3.15 14.70 3.46
C PRO A 39 -2.81 14.61 4.94
N CYS A 40 -2.06 13.58 5.33
CA CYS A 40 -1.63 13.32 6.69
C CYS A 40 -0.14 13.55 6.85
N VAL A 41 0.26 14.00 8.02
CA VAL A 41 1.66 13.95 8.44
C VAL A 41 2.03 12.47 8.63
N SER A 42 3.18 12.08 8.11
CA SER A 42 3.71 10.73 8.25
C SER A 42 5.00 10.72 9.06
N ALA A 43 5.22 9.65 9.80
CA ALA A 43 6.45 9.35 10.49
C ALA A 43 6.73 7.85 10.37
N GLY A 44 8.01 7.48 10.33
CA GLY A 44 8.39 6.08 10.16
C GLY A 44 9.70 5.75 10.87
N THR A 45 9.84 4.49 11.24
CA THR A 45 11.10 3.90 11.66
C THR A 45 11.53 2.89 10.63
N PHE A 46 12.79 2.95 10.24
CA PHE A 46 13.32 2.16 9.13
C PHE A 46 14.55 1.38 9.57
N THR A 47 14.69 0.18 9.03
CA THR A 47 15.87 -0.65 9.29
C THR A 47 17.15 0.07 8.85
N THR A 48 18.21 -0.11 9.64
CA THR A 48 19.58 0.33 9.30
C THR A 48 20.34 -0.72 8.48
N ASN A 49 19.75 -1.88 8.23
CA ASN A 49 20.37 -2.94 7.41
C ASN A 49 20.76 -2.38 6.04
N VAL A 50 21.94 -2.79 5.56
CA VAL A 50 22.42 -2.43 4.22
C VAL A 50 21.52 -3.00 3.13
N VAL A 51 21.07 -4.25 3.29
CA VAL A 51 20.10 -4.89 2.40
C VAL A 51 18.70 -4.54 2.84
N LYS A 52 18.05 -3.69 2.04
CA LYS A 52 16.68 -3.19 2.31
C LYS A 52 15.78 -3.52 1.14
N ALA A 53 14.53 -3.88 1.45
CA ALA A 53 13.49 -4.03 0.45
C ALA A 53 13.19 -2.69 -0.24
N ALA A 54 12.73 -2.74 -1.48
CA ALA A 54 12.39 -1.55 -2.26
C ALA A 54 11.33 -0.67 -1.56
N PRO A 55 10.23 -1.22 -0.99
CA PRO A 55 9.28 -0.41 -0.24
C PRO A 55 9.88 0.37 0.93
N VAL A 56 10.87 -0.19 1.63
CA VAL A 56 11.56 0.52 2.72
C VAL A 56 12.26 1.77 2.22
N LYS A 57 12.92 1.68 1.06
CA LYS A 57 13.60 2.83 0.43
C LYS A 57 12.59 3.85 -0.09
N TRP A 58 11.53 3.38 -0.73
CA TRP A 58 10.45 4.21 -1.26
C TRP A 58 9.76 5.01 -0.15
N ASP A 59 9.29 4.35 0.88
CA ASP A 59 8.56 4.96 1.98
C ASP A 59 9.43 5.94 2.77
N ARG A 60 10.71 5.59 2.97
CA ARG A 60 11.65 6.49 3.64
C ARG A 60 11.82 7.80 2.88
N GLN A 61 11.95 7.76 1.55
CA GLN A 61 12.07 8.98 0.74
C GLN A 61 10.85 9.88 0.91
N ILE A 62 9.65 9.30 0.94
CA ILE A 62 8.40 10.05 1.13
C ILE A 62 8.32 10.67 2.52
N VAL A 63 8.59 9.87 3.57
CA VAL A 63 8.56 10.35 4.96
C VAL A 63 9.60 11.43 5.20
N ASP A 64 10.83 11.25 4.71
CA ASP A 64 11.91 12.21 4.87
C ASP A 64 11.64 13.52 4.09
N SER A 65 10.89 13.48 3.00
CA SER A 65 10.48 14.65 2.23
C SER A 65 9.46 15.53 2.93
N GLY A 66 8.73 14.99 3.92
CA GLY A 66 7.64 15.68 4.58
C GLY A 66 6.37 15.81 3.73
N ALA A 67 6.27 15.08 2.61
CA ALA A 67 5.08 15.08 1.78
C ALA A 67 3.85 14.59 2.56
N GLY A 68 2.69 15.17 2.27
CA GLY A 68 1.42 14.73 2.84
C GLY A 68 1.02 13.35 2.29
N VAL A 69 0.88 12.36 3.16
CA VAL A 69 0.51 10.99 2.80
C VAL A 69 -1.01 10.81 2.87
N GLN A 70 -1.60 10.20 1.84
CA GLN A 70 -3.03 9.92 1.81
C GLN A 70 -3.38 8.44 1.60
N ALA A 71 -2.43 7.63 1.14
CA ALA A 71 -2.71 6.21 0.90
C ALA A 71 -1.56 5.31 1.33
N VAL A 72 -1.92 4.10 1.75
CA VAL A 72 -1.00 2.97 1.93
C VAL A 72 -1.56 1.80 1.15
N VAL A 73 -0.80 1.28 0.21
CA VAL A 73 -1.13 0.07 -0.57
C VAL A 73 -0.23 -1.07 -0.11
N VAL A 74 -0.85 -2.17 0.25
CA VAL A 74 -0.11 -3.35 0.74
C VAL A 74 -0.48 -4.57 -0.10
N ASN A 75 0.53 -5.34 -0.48
CA ASN A 75 0.31 -6.68 -1.03
C ASN A 75 0.98 -7.77 -0.19
N SER A 76 0.44 -8.97 -0.28
CA SER A 76 1.04 -10.19 0.24
C SER A 76 1.14 -11.28 -0.84
N GLY A 77 1.86 -12.36 -0.53
CA GLY A 77 2.09 -13.49 -1.43
C GLY A 77 3.47 -13.48 -2.07
N ILE A 78 3.86 -12.39 -2.71
CA ILE A 78 5.22 -12.17 -3.24
C ILE A 78 5.74 -10.85 -2.67
N ALA A 79 6.95 -10.89 -2.10
CA ALA A 79 7.60 -9.73 -1.53
C ALA A 79 8.38 -8.95 -2.60
N ASN A 80 8.28 -7.64 -2.57
CA ASN A 80 9.18 -6.76 -3.32
C ASN A 80 10.50 -6.58 -2.54
N ALA A 81 11.25 -7.67 -2.42
CA ALA A 81 12.52 -7.72 -1.72
C ALA A 81 13.54 -8.52 -2.52
N CYS A 82 14.78 -8.06 -2.54
CA CYS A 82 15.84 -8.64 -3.38
C CYS A 82 15.48 -8.66 -4.89
N THR A 83 14.77 -7.65 -5.34
CA THR A 83 14.26 -7.50 -6.71
C THR A 83 15.14 -6.61 -7.58
N GLY A 84 16.28 -6.17 -7.06
CA GLY A 84 17.19 -5.29 -7.79
C GLY A 84 16.63 -3.90 -8.06
N GLU A 85 17.06 -3.29 -9.16
CA GLU A 85 16.58 -1.97 -9.57
C GLU A 85 15.11 -1.97 -9.98
N GLU A 86 14.61 -3.07 -10.52
CA GLU A 86 13.20 -3.25 -10.88
C GLU A 86 12.27 -3.05 -9.68
N GLY A 87 12.72 -3.42 -8.48
CA GLY A 87 11.93 -3.29 -7.26
C GLY A 87 11.49 -1.85 -6.96
N MET A 88 12.34 -0.87 -7.23
CA MET A 88 11.96 0.56 -7.11
C MET A 88 10.96 0.96 -8.19
N GLY A 89 11.10 0.41 -9.39
CA GLY A 89 10.13 0.57 -10.48
C GLY A 89 8.75 0.04 -10.08
N TYR A 90 8.68 -1.11 -9.43
CA TYR A 90 7.42 -1.68 -8.91
C TYR A 90 6.76 -0.80 -7.86
N CYS A 91 7.54 -0.21 -6.94
CA CYS A 91 7.01 0.76 -5.98
C CYS A 91 6.41 1.98 -6.68
N LYS A 92 7.15 2.53 -7.64
CA LYS A 92 6.70 3.68 -8.43
C LYS A 92 5.42 3.38 -9.18
N GLU A 93 5.37 2.28 -9.93
CA GLU A 93 4.19 1.86 -10.69
C GLU A 93 2.98 1.61 -9.78
N THR A 94 3.19 0.98 -8.62
CA THR A 94 2.14 0.78 -7.62
C THR A 94 1.60 2.12 -7.10
N ALA A 95 2.49 3.04 -6.75
CA ALA A 95 2.11 4.35 -6.25
C ALA A 95 1.39 5.19 -7.32
N GLU A 96 1.86 5.18 -8.57
CA GLU A 96 1.23 5.88 -9.69
C GLU A 96 -0.16 5.30 -10.01
N ALA A 97 -0.32 3.98 -9.99
CA ALA A 97 -1.61 3.34 -10.19
C ALA A 97 -2.63 3.72 -9.08
N ALA A 98 -2.19 3.72 -7.83
CA ALA A 98 -3.03 4.14 -6.70
C ALA A 98 -3.36 5.63 -6.77
N ALA A 99 -2.39 6.47 -7.07
CA ALA A 99 -2.56 7.91 -7.21
C ALA A 99 -3.60 8.25 -8.29
N LYS A 100 -3.50 7.60 -9.44
CA LYS A 100 -4.46 7.76 -10.54
C LYS A 100 -5.87 7.31 -10.14
N ALA A 101 -5.98 6.14 -9.51
CA ALA A 101 -7.28 5.59 -9.10
C ALA A 101 -7.96 6.41 -7.99
N LEU A 102 -7.18 7.06 -7.12
CA LEU A 102 -7.65 7.85 -5.99
C LEU A 102 -7.67 9.36 -6.26
N ASN A 103 -7.17 9.79 -7.42
CA ASN A 103 -6.98 11.21 -7.77
C ASN A 103 -6.16 11.99 -6.74
N ILE A 104 -5.01 11.45 -6.36
CA ILE A 104 -4.04 12.05 -5.44
C ILE A 104 -2.65 12.06 -6.06
N ASP A 105 -1.67 12.68 -5.39
CA ASP A 105 -0.28 12.66 -5.80
C ASP A 105 0.39 11.31 -5.46
N ALA A 106 1.20 10.76 -6.36
CA ALA A 106 1.98 9.53 -6.12
C ALA A 106 2.98 9.69 -4.95
N ALA A 107 3.48 10.89 -4.69
CA ALA A 107 4.29 11.20 -3.51
C ALA A 107 3.50 11.10 -2.19
N GLY A 108 2.20 10.95 -2.24
CA GLY A 108 1.32 10.69 -1.09
C GLY A 108 0.97 9.22 -0.88
N VAL A 109 1.63 8.28 -1.57
CA VAL A 109 1.34 6.85 -1.51
C VAL A 109 2.52 6.08 -0.94
N LEU A 110 2.32 5.45 0.21
CA LEU A 110 3.24 4.47 0.80
C LEU A 110 2.93 3.06 0.29
N VAL A 111 3.94 2.21 0.23
CA VAL A 111 3.84 0.86 -0.34
C VAL A 111 4.38 -0.17 0.65
N GLY A 112 3.57 -1.19 0.94
CA GLY A 112 4.00 -2.37 1.70
C GLY A 112 3.94 -3.63 0.83
N SER A 113 4.95 -4.48 0.92
CA SER A 113 4.99 -5.72 0.15
C SER A 113 5.64 -6.83 0.98
N THR A 114 4.96 -7.96 1.07
CA THR A 114 5.45 -9.10 1.84
C THR A 114 5.17 -10.43 1.14
N GLY A 115 5.84 -11.49 1.54
CA GLY A 115 5.65 -12.84 1.03
C GLY A 115 6.93 -13.51 0.62
N VAL A 116 6.86 -14.32 -0.43
CA VAL A 116 8.02 -15.09 -0.94
C VAL A 116 9.00 -14.15 -1.62
N ILE A 117 10.27 -14.30 -1.27
CA ILE A 117 11.40 -13.59 -1.89
C ILE A 117 11.92 -14.40 -3.08
N GLY A 118 12.48 -13.72 -4.09
CA GLY A 118 13.09 -14.35 -5.26
C GLY A 118 12.13 -14.55 -6.45
N MET A 119 10.95 -13.96 -6.37
CA MET A 119 10.01 -13.88 -7.48
C MET A 119 9.73 -12.42 -7.81
N GLN A 120 9.57 -12.12 -9.10
CA GLN A 120 9.16 -10.79 -9.53
C GLN A 120 7.65 -10.58 -9.29
N LEU A 121 7.26 -9.35 -8.99
CA LEU A 121 5.86 -9.01 -8.75
C LEU A 121 5.05 -9.05 -10.05
N PRO A 122 3.87 -9.68 -10.04
CA PRO A 122 2.97 -9.66 -11.19
C PRO A 122 2.24 -8.32 -11.26
N MET A 123 2.89 -7.29 -11.77
CA MET A 123 2.44 -5.90 -11.71
C MET A 123 1.05 -5.68 -12.29
N GLN A 124 0.67 -6.37 -13.37
CA GLN A 124 -0.69 -6.26 -13.91
C GLN A 124 -1.76 -6.65 -12.88
N LYS A 125 -1.53 -7.72 -12.11
CA LYS A 125 -2.46 -8.13 -11.04
C LYS A 125 -2.52 -7.12 -9.90
N LEU A 126 -1.38 -6.48 -9.57
CA LEU A 126 -1.36 -5.41 -8.57
C LEU A 126 -2.16 -4.20 -9.06
N VAL A 127 -1.94 -3.77 -10.28
CA VAL A 127 -2.65 -2.62 -10.86
C VAL A 127 -4.16 -2.89 -10.93
N ASP A 128 -4.57 -4.06 -11.40
CA ASP A 128 -5.98 -4.46 -11.44
C ASP A 128 -6.59 -4.51 -10.02
N GLY A 129 -5.83 -5.05 -9.06
CA GLY A 129 -6.23 -5.06 -7.65
C GLY A 129 -6.42 -3.65 -7.06
N ILE A 130 -5.55 -2.72 -7.41
CA ILE A 130 -5.66 -1.30 -6.99
C ILE A 130 -6.95 -0.67 -7.54
N GLN A 131 -7.31 -0.93 -8.79
CA GLN A 131 -8.57 -0.43 -9.37
C GLN A 131 -9.78 -0.96 -8.58
N VAL A 132 -9.77 -2.24 -8.24
CA VAL A 132 -10.82 -2.86 -7.40
C VAL A 132 -10.87 -2.23 -6.02
N LEU A 133 -9.73 -2.03 -5.36
CA LEU A 133 -9.63 -1.42 -4.04
C LEU A 133 -10.18 0.02 -4.03
N ALA A 134 -9.81 0.82 -5.02
CA ALA A 134 -10.28 2.20 -5.15
C ALA A 134 -11.80 2.25 -5.37
N GLY A 135 -12.36 1.35 -6.19
CA GLY A 135 -13.81 1.22 -6.40
C GLY A 135 -14.54 0.80 -5.13
N LYS A 136 -14.03 -0.18 -4.40
CA LYS A 136 -14.59 -0.61 -3.12
C LYS A 136 -14.58 0.51 -2.08
N LYS A 137 -13.50 1.27 -1.98
CA LYS A 137 -13.41 2.42 -1.09
C LYS A 137 -14.47 3.47 -1.44
N ALA A 138 -14.68 3.79 -2.73
CA ALA A 138 -15.67 4.76 -3.19
C ALA A 138 -17.11 4.32 -2.88
N GLU A 139 -17.37 3.04 -2.70
CA GLU A 139 -18.66 2.48 -2.32
C GLU A 139 -18.92 2.56 -0.80
N GLY A 140 -18.06 3.23 -0.06
CA GLY A 140 -18.24 3.45 1.38
C GLY A 140 -18.15 2.17 2.17
N LEU A 141 -17.23 1.30 1.84
CA LEU A 141 -16.97 0.09 2.62
C LEU A 141 -16.60 0.46 4.03
N GLN A 142 -17.57 0.35 4.87
CA GLN A 142 -17.32 0.24 6.30
C GLN A 142 -16.48 -1.02 6.49
N SER A 143 -15.23 -0.83 6.77
CA SER A 143 -14.33 -1.90 7.14
C SER A 143 -14.82 -2.46 8.45
N GLY A 144 -15.77 -3.24 8.36
CA GLY A 144 -16.36 -3.78 9.58
C GLY A 144 -15.67 -4.99 10.05
N HIS A 145 -14.62 -5.41 9.73
CA HIS A 145 -14.18 -6.68 10.41
C HIS A 145 -12.75 -7.07 9.98
#